data_d8603f1a9ba78b6723148f4b9c206b72
#
_entry.id   d8603f1a9ba78b6723148f4b9c206b72
#
_cell.length_a   1.000
_cell.length_b   1.000
_cell.length_c   1.000
_cell.angle_alpha   90.00
_cell.angle_beta   90.00
_cell.angle_gamma   90.00
#
_symmetry.space_group_name_H-M   'P 1'
#
loop_
_entity.id
_entity.type
_entity.pdbx_description
1 polymer ?
#
loop_
_entity_poly.entity_id
_entity_poly.type
_entity_poly.pdbx_seq_one_letter_code
_entity_poly.pdbx_strand_id
1 'polypeptide(L)'
;LLILWGASAWYSYYGALAAATQAYDRTLLASARTVAERLDVLQGRLRVDVPYVVLDNFERNMRDRLFYQVRSPSGRVISGYEELPARPDKTPLTDRYPALAYFYDGEFQGTPIRAVALLQPVNEGGLSGMATITVAETLMGRRELAEQLLWHAVLSQGALVALTLLLAYLLLKRLLTPMRRLSRELLR
;
A
#
# COMPACT_ATOMS: atom_id res chain seq x y z
N LEU A 1 -13.48 -5.97 28.39
CA LEU A 1 -13.56 -4.74 27.62
C LEU A 1 -12.21 -4.40 26.98
N LEU A 2 -11.10 -4.38 27.75
CA LEU A 2 -9.75 -4.11 27.25
C LEU A 2 -9.27 -5.13 26.21
N ILE A 3 -9.56 -6.42 26.40
CA ILE A 3 -9.21 -7.49 25.45
C ILE A 3 -9.95 -7.30 24.12
N LEU A 4 -11.24 -6.99 24.16
CA LEU A 4 -12.04 -6.72 22.97
C LEU A 4 -11.54 -5.46 22.22
N TRP A 5 -11.16 -4.43 22.97
CA TRP A 5 -10.57 -3.23 22.40
C TRP A 5 -9.23 -3.51 21.73
N GLY A 6 -8.35 -4.28 22.39
CA GLY A 6 -7.06 -4.69 21.83
C GLY A 6 -7.21 -5.53 20.56
N ALA A 7 -8.14 -6.49 20.56
CA ALA A 7 -8.46 -7.30 19.37
C ALA A 7 -9.01 -6.44 18.21
N SER A 8 -9.88 -5.47 18.50
CA SER A 8 -10.42 -4.52 17.53
C SER A 8 -9.33 -3.62 16.94
N ALA A 9 -8.44 -3.09 17.79
CA ALA A 9 -7.31 -2.28 17.34
C ALA A 9 -6.35 -3.09 16.44
N TRP A 10 -6.06 -4.32 16.81
CA TRP A 10 -5.28 -5.26 16.01
C TRP A 10 -5.91 -5.50 14.63
N TYR A 11 -7.19 -5.83 14.59
CA TYR A 11 -7.93 -6.05 13.34
C TYR A 11 -7.96 -4.78 12.46
N SER A 12 -8.18 -3.62 13.07
CA SER A 12 -8.17 -2.33 12.37
C SER A 12 -6.80 -2.02 11.76
N TYR A 13 -5.72 -2.33 12.45
CA TYR A 13 -4.35 -2.16 11.94
C TYR A 13 -4.10 -2.98 10.67
N TYR A 14 -4.42 -4.26 10.70
CA TYR A 14 -4.23 -5.11 9.52
C TYR A 14 -5.16 -4.72 8.37
N GLY A 15 -6.39 -4.30 8.67
CA GLY A 15 -7.31 -3.76 7.68
C GLY A 15 -6.78 -2.48 7.01
N ALA A 16 -6.25 -1.55 7.80
CA ALA A 16 -5.65 -0.32 7.31
C ALA A 16 -4.41 -0.58 6.45
N LEU A 17 -3.54 -1.49 6.90
CA LEU A 17 -2.34 -1.87 6.14
C LEU A 17 -2.70 -2.53 4.80
N ALA A 18 -3.70 -3.41 4.79
CA ALA A 18 -4.18 -4.05 3.56
C ALA A 18 -4.80 -3.03 2.59
N ALA A 19 -5.60 -2.09 3.10
CA ALA A 19 -6.20 -1.03 2.30
C ALA A 19 -5.13 -0.09 1.71
N ALA A 20 -4.14 0.32 2.51
CA ALA A 20 -3.01 1.10 2.04
C ALA A 20 -2.25 0.36 0.95
N THR A 21 -1.87 -0.91 1.17
CA THR A 21 -1.18 -1.74 0.18
C THR A 21 -1.97 -1.82 -1.13
N GLN A 22 -3.29 -2.02 -1.06
CA GLN A 22 -4.12 -2.10 -2.26
C GLN A 22 -4.18 -0.78 -3.02
N ALA A 23 -4.25 0.36 -2.33
CA ALA A 23 -4.26 1.69 -2.95
C ALA A 23 -2.93 1.95 -3.68
N TYR A 24 -1.82 1.71 -3.02
CA TYR A 24 -0.49 1.88 -3.60
C TYR A 24 -0.22 0.92 -4.76
N ASP A 25 -0.60 -0.36 -4.66
CA ASP A 25 -0.44 -1.32 -5.75
C ASP A 25 -1.22 -0.90 -7.01
N ARG A 26 -2.40 -0.28 -6.86
CA ARG A 26 -3.16 0.28 -7.99
C ARG A 26 -2.41 1.44 -8.65
N THR A 27 -1.85 2.34 -7.88
CA THR A 27 -1.06 3.47 -8.38
C THR A 27 0.20 2.99 -9.07
N LEU A 28 0.88 2.01 -8.48
CA LEU A 28 2.08 1.41 -9.04
C LEU A 28 1.80 0.74 -10.41
N LEU A 29 0.67 0.01 -10.51
CA LEU A 29 0.22 -0.58 -11.76
C LEU A 29 -0.16 0.48 -12.81
N ALA A 30 -0.81 1.57 -12.40
CA ALA A 30 -1.13 2.68 -13.30
C ALA A 30 0.16 3.31 -13.85
N SER A 31 1.16 3.51 -13.02
CA SER A 31 2.48 4.00 -13.43
C SER A 31 3.15 3.06 -14.43
N ALA A 32 3.10 1.74 -14.20
CA ALA A 32 3.65 0.74 -15.12
C ALA A 32 2.93 0.76 -16.48
N ARG A 33 1.61 0.95 -16.49
CA ARG A 33 0.82 1.09 -17.72
C ARG A 33 1.19 2.37 -18.48
N THR A 34 1.35 3.49 -17.79
CA THR A 34 1.79 4.74 -18.42
C THR A 34 3.14 4.59 -19.12
N VAL A 35 4.08 3.85 -18.53
CA VAL A 35 5.35 3.51 -19.16
C VAL A 35 5.14 2.55 -20.33
N ALA A 36 4.26 1.57 -20.21
CA ALA A 36 3.94 0.61 -21.28
C ALA A 36 3.33 1.28 -22.52
N GLU A 37 2.48 2.30 -22.34
CA GLU A 37 1.89 3.08 -23.42
C GLU A 37 2.90 3.93 -24.20
N ARG A 38 4.10 4.11 -23.65
CA ARG A 38 5.22 4.84 -24.30
C ARG A 38 6.23 3.91 -24.97
N LEU A 39 5.92 2.61 -25.02
CA LEU A 39 6.71 1.66 -25.80
C LEU A 39 6.41 1.85 -27.28
N ASP A 40 7.47 2.00 -28.07
CA ASP A 40 7.40 2.09 -29.53
C ASP A 40 8.45 1.16 -30.15
N VAL A 41 8.19 0.66 -31.34
CA VAL A 41 9.11 -0.18 -32.11
C VAL A 41 9.57 0.56 -33.33
N LEU A 42 10.78 1.06 -33.29
CA LEU A 42 11.42 1.73 -34.42
C LEU A 42 12.52 0.84 -35.00
N GLN A 43 12.42 0.55 -36.31
CA GLN A 43 13.41 -0.26 -37.05
C GLN A 43 13.72 -1.62 -36.39
N GLY A 44 12.70 -2.34 -35.87
CA GLY A 44 12.87 -3.62 -35.18
C GLY A 44 13.55 -3.55 -33.81
N ARG A 45 13.67 -2.35 -33.24
CA ARG A 45 14.20 -2.12 -31.90
C ARG A 45 13.14 -1.48 -31.02
N LEU A 46 12.96 -2.05 -29.84
CA LEU A 46 12.09 -1.47 -28.83
C LEU A 46 12.72 -0.20 -28.28
N ARG A 47 11.95 0.89 -28.28
CA ARG A 47 12.33 2.19 -27.73
C ARG A 47 11.28 2.62 -26.70
N VAL A 48 11.73 3.34 -25.70
CA VAL A 48 10.86 3.93 -24.67
C VAL A 48 11.17 5.41 -24.62
N ASP A 49 10.14 6.22 -24.81
CA ASP A 49 10.22 7.66 -24.62
C ASP A 49 9.46 8.01 -23.33
N VAL A 50 10.15 7.89 -22.18
CA VAL A 50 9.59 8.31 -20.90
C VAL A 50 10.00 9.76 -20.67
N PRO A 51 9.08 10.74 -20.81
CA PRO A 51 9.39 12.13 -20.55
C PRO A 51 9.81 12.28 -19.08
N TYR A 52 10.89 13.04 -18.85
CA TYR A 52 11.38 13.33 -17.50
C TYR A 52 10.29 13.90 -16.58
N VAL A 53 9.36 14.65 -17.14
CA VAL A 53 8.18 15.21 -16.43
C VAL A 53 7.31 14.13 -15.79
N VAL A 54 7.21 12.95 -16.37
CA VAL A 54 6.45 11.84 -15.78
C VAL A 54 7.17 11.33 -14.52
N LEU A 55 8.49 11.21 -14.57
CA LEU A 55 9.31 10.79 -13.44
C LEU A 55 9.36 11.88 -12.35
N ASP A 56 9.50 13.14 -12.73
CA ASP A 56 9.56 14.29 -11.82
C ASP A 56 8.24 14.51 -11.06
N ASN A 57 7.09 14.26 -11.70
CA ASN A 57 5.79 14.32 -11.02
C ASN A 57 5.62 13.23 -9.97
N PHE A 58 6.22 12.05 -10.17
CA PHE A 58 6.21 10.98 -9.17
C PHE A 58 7.13 11.28 -7.98
N GLU A 59 8.29 11.90 -8.20
CA GLU A 59 9.21 12.29 -7.12
C GLU A 59 8.67 13.46 -6.27
N ARG A 60 7.97 14.41 -6.89
CA ARG A 60 7.48 15.62 -6.18
C ARG A 60 6.21 15.41 -5.36
N ASN A 61 5.34 14.52 -5.78
CA ASN A 61 4.02 14.33 -5.14
C ASN A 61 3.96 13.20 -4.12
N MET A 62 4.95 12.32 -4.08
CA MET A 62 5.00 11.21 -3.14
C MET A 62 6.28 11.25 -2.32
N ARG A 63 6.17 10.98 -1.03
CA ARG A 63 7.32 10.79 -0.13
C ARG A 63 8.13 9.54 -0.47
N ASP A 64 7.64 8.73 -1.41
CA ASP A 64 8.29 7.54 -1.91
C ASP A 64 9.06 7.82 -3.20
N ARG A 65 10.22 7.19 -3.32
CA ARG A 65 11.04 7.21 -4.54
C ARG A 65 10.52 6.15 -5.49
N LEU A 66 10.30 6.53 -6.75
CA LEU A 66 9.87 5.61 -7.80
C LEU A 66 11.05 5.25 -8.69
N PHE A 67 11.15 3.96 -9.01
CA PHE A 67 12.16 3.39 -9.91
C PHE A 67 11.46 2.66 -11.04
N TYR A 68 12.04 2.68 -12.23
CA TYR A 68 11.51 1.91 -13.33
C TYR A 68 12.61 1.22 -14.13
N GLN A 69 12.24 0.15 -14.81
CA GLN A 69 13.09 -0.58 -15.74
C GLN A 69 12.23 -1.16 -16.86
N VAL A 70 12.71 -1.05 -18.08
CA VAL A 70 12.09 -1.68 -19.25
C VAL A 70 13.06 -2.67 -19.87
N ARG A 71 12.62 -3.92 -20.00
CA ARG A 71 13.38 -5.00 -20.63
C ARG A 71 12.71 -5.43 -21.93
N SER A 72 13.54 -5.66 -22.95
CA SER A 72 13.10 -6.27 -24.21
C SER A 72 12.68 -7.73 -24.03
N PRO A 73 12.00 -8.33 -25.02
CA PRO A 73 11.72 -9.76 -25.02
C PRO A 73 13.00 -10.64 -24.92
N SER A 74 14.16 -10.12 -25.34
CA SER A 74 15.45 -10.81 -25.19
C SER A 74 16.08 -10.65 -23.78
N GLY A 75 15.39 -9.99 -22.83
CA GLY A 75 15.90 -9.77 -21.47
C GLY A 75 16.84 -8.57 -21.30
N ARG A 76 17.20 -7.88 -22.40
CA ARG A 76 18.11 -6.72 -22.33
C ARG A 76 17.37 -5.50 -21.78
N VAL A 77 17.98 -4.78 -20.86
CA VAL A 77 17.50 -3.49 -20.35
C VAL A 77 17.60 -2.45 -21.46
N ILE A 78 16.51 -1.72 -21.70
CA ILE A 78 16.39 -0.68 -22.74
C ILE A 78 16.40 0.70 -22.09
N SER A 79 15.76 0.81 -20.95
CA SER A 79 15.60 2.08 -20.23
C SER A 79 15.41 1.86 -18.74
N GLY A 80 15.78 2.85 -17.94
CA GLY A 80 15.64 2.84 -16.50
C GLY A 80 16.85 2.27 -15.76
N TYR A 81 16.64 1.81 -14.52
CA TYR A 81 17.68 1.33 -13.63
C TYR A 81 18.05 -0.12 -13.95
N GLU A 82 19.29 -0.35 -14.39
CA GLU A 82 19.74 -1.68 -14.82
C GLU A 82 19.76 -2.70 -13.67
N GLU A 83 20.09 -2.22 -12.46
CA GLU A 83 20.23 -3.04 -11.25
C GLU A 83 18.90 -3.30 -10.51
N LEU A 84 17.77 -2.82 -11.06
CA LEU A 84 16.47 -3.06 -10.41
C LEU A 84 16.19 -4.56 -10.36
N PRO A 85 15.85 -5.14 -9.17
CA PRO A 85 15.68 -6.57 -9.02
C PRO A 85 14.59 -7.10 -9.96
N ALA A 86 14.92 -8.16 -10.67
CA ALA A 86 13.97 -8.83 -11.54
C ALA A 86 12.90 -9.56 -10.71
N ARG A 87 11.74 -9.77 -11.32
CA ARG A 87 10.68 -10.58 -10.74
C ARG A 87 11.18 -11.99 -10.40
N PRO A 88 10.95 -12.50 -9.17
CA PRO A 88 11.21 -13.89 -8.83
C PRO A 88 10.36 -14.84 -9.68
N ASP A 89 10.93 -15.94 -10.17
CA ASP A 89 10.24 -16.90 -11.07
C ASP A 89 8.96 -17.49 -10.49
N LYS A 90 8.88 -17.61 -9.16
CA LYS A 90 7.73 -18.17 -8.43
C LYS A 90 6.73 -17.13 -7.94
N THR A 91 6.73 -15.90 -8.49
CA THR A 91 5.77 -14.89 -8.08
C THR A 91 4.36 -15.31 -8.49
N PRO A 92 3.42 -15.49 -7.55
CA PRO A 92 2.06 -15.91 -7.88
C PRO A 92 1.32 -14.82 -8.65
N LEU A 93 0.45 -15.25 -9.57
CA LEU A 93 -0.56 -14.37 -10.14
C LEU A 93 -1.53 -13.96 -9.04
N THR A 94 -1.88 -12.71 -8.99
CA THR A 94 -2.87 -12.21 -8.05
C THR A 94 -4.22 -12.09 -8.77
N ASP A 95 -5.25 -12.77 -8.26
CA ASP A 95 -6.61 -12.71 -8.83
C ASP A 95 -7.23 -11.30 -8.84
N ARG A 96 -6.64 -10.38 -8.09
CA ARG A 96 -7.12 -8.99 -7.96
C ARG A 96 -6.77 -8.06 -9.11
N TYR A 97 -5.80 -8.44 -9.94
CA TYR A 97 -5.27 -7.57 -11.00
C TYR A 97 -5.29 -8.29 -12.34
N PRO A 98 -5.34 -7.54 -13.46
CA PRO A 98 -5.37 -8.14 -14.79
C PRO A 98 -4.21 -9.10 -15.00
N ALA A 99 -4.46 -10.16 -15.74
CA ALA A 99 -3.44 -11.07 -16.20
C ALA A 99 -2.22 -10.30 -16.75
N LEU A 100 -1.00 -10.80 -16.47
CA LEU A 100 0.28 -10.23 -16.87
C LEU A 100 0.86 -9.14 -15.94
N ALA A 101 0.24 -8.83 -14.80
CA ALA A 101 0.82 -7.97 -13.78
C ALA A 101 1.20 -8.80 -12.54
N TYR A 102 2.47 -8.71 -12.13
CA TYR A 102 3.02 -9.46 -11.00
C TYR A 102 3.58 -8.50 -9.96
N PHE A 103 3.05 -8.57 -8.74
CA PHE A 103 3.53 -7.75 -7.62
C PHE A 103 4.50 -8.55 -6.77
N TYR A 104 5.59 -7.94 -6.37
CA TYR A 104 6.60 -8.57 -5.50
C TYR A 104 7.29 -7.52 -4.63
N ASP A 105 7.81 -7.99 -3.50
CA ASP A 105 8.64 -7.20 -2.61
C ASP A 105 10.10 -7.51 -2.91
N GLY A 106 10.95 -6.52 -2.72
CA GLY A 106 12.39 -6.64 -2.94
C GLY A 106 13.16 -5.58 -2.18
N GLU A 107 14.44 -5.50 -2.46
CA GLU A 107 15.34 -4.48 -1.94
C GLU A 107 16.11 -3.84 -3.08
N PHE A 108 16.19 -2.52 -3.09
CA PHE A 108 16.96 -1.77 -4.06
C PHE A 108 17.73 -0.64 -3.38
N GLN A 109 19.02 -0.57 -3.59
CA GLN A 109 19.94 0.40 -2.95
C GLN A 109 19.82 0.42 -1.41
N GLY A 110 19.70 -0.75 -0.77
CA GLY A 110 19.57 -0.87 0.68
C GLY A 110 18.20 -0.45 1.24
N THR A 111 17.22 -0.19 0.38
CA THR A 111 15.87 0.22 0.78
C THR A 111 14.84 -0.82 0.33
N PRO A 112 13.92 -1.24 1.23
CA PRO A 112 12.86 -2.14 0.84
C PRO A 112 11.90 -1.46 -0.13
N ILE A 113 11.57 -2.18 -1.22
CA ILE A 113 10.71 -1.71 -2.29
C ILE A 113 9.54 -2.66 -2.54
N ARG A 114 8.45 -2.11 -3.04
CA ARG A 114 7.36 -2.86 -3.68
C ARG A 114 7.43 -2.63 -5.18
N ALA A 115 7.40 -3.71 -5.95
CA ALA A 115 7.51 -3.65 -7.39
C ALA A 115 6.32 -4.33 -8.09
N VAL A 116 5.99 -3.84 -9.27
CA VAL A 116 5.12 -4.49 -10.24
C VAL A 116 5.89 -4.77 -11.50
N ALA A 117 5.86 -6.01 -11.99
CA ALA A 117 6.31 -6.38 -13.32
C ALA A 117 5.09 -6.57 -14.22
N LEU A 118 4.92 -5.67 -15.18
CA LEU A 118 3.89 -5.73 -16.22
C LEU A 118 4.51 -6.34 -17.49
N LEU A 119 3.91 -7.42 -17.98
CA LEU A 119 4.29 -8.04 -19.24
C LEU A 119 3.45 -7.44 -20.37
N GLN A 120 4.12 -6.82 -21.32
CA GLN A 120 3.51 -6.20 -22.48
C GLN A 120 3.86 -6.99 -23.76
N PRO A 121 2.88 -7.58 -24.46
CA PRO A 121 3.16 -8.22 -25.73
C PRO A 121 3.57 -7.18 -26.76
N VAL A 122 4.64 -7.47 -27.47
CA VAL A 122 5.17 -6.66 -28.59
C VAL A 122 5.16 -7.54 -29.82
N ASN A 123 4.54 -7.07 -30.89
CA ASN A 123 4.49 -7.78 -32.17
C ASN A 123 4.50 -6.77 -33.33
N GLU A 124 5.61 -6.03 -33.44
CA GLU A 124 5.79 -4.99 -34.43
C GLU A 124 7.23 -5.00 -34.96
N GLY A 125 7.40 -4.58 -36.25
CA GLY A 125 8.71 -4.35 -36.84
C GLY A 125 9.64 -5.57 -36.87
N GLY A 126 9.10 -6.80 -36.85
CA GLY A 126 9.89 -8.05 -36.80
C GLY A 126 10.33 -8.43 -35.37
N LEU A 127 9.95 -7.68 -34.35
CA LEU A 127 10.15 -8.01 -32.95
C LEU A 127 8.87 -8.65 -32.40
N SER A 128 8.95 -9.91 -31.93
CA SER A 128 7.84 -10.62 -31.31
C SER A 128 8.25 -11.14 -29.95
N GLY A 129 7.38 -10.95 -28.94
CA GLY A 129 7.62 -11.47 -27.59
C GLY A 129 7.02 -10.58 -26.50
N MET A 130 7.42 -10.86 -25.26
CA MET A 130 6.96 -10.11 -24.09
C MET A 130 8.04 -9.12 -23.62
N ALA A 131 7.76 -7.83 -23.71
CA ALA A 131 8.55 -6.82 -23.00
C ALA A 131 8.12 -6.80 -21.52
N THR A 132 9.07 -6.56 -20.63
CA THR A 132 8.79 -6.47 -19.19
C THR A 132 9.01 -5.04 -18.73
N ILE A 133 7.95 -4.42 -18.21
CA ILE A 133 7.99 -3.12 -17.57
C ILE A 133 7.93 -3.33 -16.06
N THR A 134 9.01 -3.02 -15.37
CA THR A 134 9.07 -3.05 -13.92
C THR A 134 9.03 -1.64 -13.38
N VAL A 135 8.08 -1.39 -12.48
CA VAL A 135 8.03 -0.14 -11.70
C VAL A 135 8.05 -0.51 -10.24
N ALA A 136 8.86 0.17 -9.47
CA ALA A 136 9.04 -0.06 -8.05
C ALA A 136 8.97 1.25 -7.27
N GLU A 137 8.49 1.19 -6.05
CA GLU A 137 8.46 2.33 -5.12
C GLU A 137 8.96 1.91 -3.74
N THR A 138 9.50 2.85 -2.98
CA THR A 138 9.86 2.64 -1.58
C THR A 138 8.61 2.46 -0.71
N LEU A 139 8.76 1.87 0.48
CA LEU A 139 7.62 1.56 1.36
C LEU A 139 7.38 2.62 2.44
N MET A 140 7.99 3.81 2.32
CA MET A 140 7.90 4.85 3.37
C MET A 140 6.48 5.43 3.48
N GLY A 141 5.88 5.84 2.38
CA GLY A 141 4.54 6.42 2.36
C GLY A 141 3.45 5.43 2.80
N ARG A 142 3.61 4.15 2.48
CA ARG A 142 2.68 3.10 2.94
C ARG A 142 2.67 2.96 4.45
N ARG A 143 3.85 2.96 5.07
CA ARG A 143 3.98 2.88 6.52
C ARG A 143 3.38 4.09 7.20
N GLU A 144 3.68 5.27 6.71
CA GLU A 144 3.13 6.51 7.25
C GLU A 144 1.60 6.56 7.14
N LEU A 145 1.04 6.17 5.99
CA LEU A 145 -0.41 6.10 5.82
C LEU A 145 -1.04 5.08 6.76
N ALA A 146 -0.43 3.90 6.91
CA ALA A 146 -0.92 2.89 7.83
C ALA A 146 -0.87 3.36 9.30
N GLU A 147 0.19 4.07 9.70
CA GLU A 147 0.31 4.67 11.03
C GLU A 147 -0.73 5.77 11.27
N GLN A 148 -0.97 6.64 10.29
CA GLN A 148 -2.01 7.67 10.40
C GLN A 148 -3.41 7.05 10.57
N LEU A 149 -3.74 6.04 9.76
CA LEU A 149 -5.02 5.32 9.86
C LEU A 149 -5.15 4.61 11.21
N LEU A 150 -4.07 4.01 11.72
CA LEU A 150 -4.04 3.39 13.03
C LEU A 150 -4.33 4.41 14.15
N TRP A 151 -3.63 5.54 14.13
CA TRP A 151 -3.83 6.58 15.14
C TRP A 151 -5.25 7.11 15.15
N HIS A 152 -5.86 7.33 13.98
CA HIS A 152 -7.27 7.71 13.90
C HIS A 152 -8.20 6.63 14.48
N ALA A 153 -7.96 5.36 14.19
CA ALA A 153 -8.74 4.25 14.73
C ALA A 153 -8.58 4.13 16.25
N VAL A 154 -7.36 4.22 16.77
CA VAL A 154 -7.07 4.13 18.22
C VAL A 154 -7.70 5.31 18.98
N LEU A 155 -7.59 6.53 18.46
CA LEU A 155 -8.17 7.71 19.10
C LEU A 155 -9.70 7.65 19.12
N SER A 156 -10.33 7.30 18.01
CA SER A 156 -11.80 7.22 17.93
C SER A 156 -12.36 6.12 18.84
N GLN A 157 -11.76 4.94 18.82
CA GLN A 157 -12.17 3.83 19.70
C GLN A 157 -11.87 4.12 21.17
N GLY A 158 -10.73 4.73 21.47
CA GLY A 158 -10.37 5.16 22.82
C GLY A 158 -11.36 6.17 23.41
N ALA A 159 -11.79 7.14 22.60
CA ALA A 159 -12.80 8.12 22.99
C ALA A 159 -14.15 7.46 23.31
N LEU A 160 -14.59 6.50 22.48
CA LEU A 160 -15.82 5.74 22.74
C LEU A 160 -15.74 4.93 24.03
N VAL A 161 -14.63 4.25 24.28
CA VAL A 161 -14.42 3.48 25.52
C VAL A 161 -14.42 4.42 26.72
N ALA A 162 -13.70 5.54 26.67
CA ALA A 162 -13.67 6.54 27.75
C ALA A 162 -15.07 7.10 28.04
N LEU A 163 -15.84 7.43 27.00
CA LEU A 163 -17.23 7.90 27.15
C LEU A 163 -18.11 6.84 27.81
N THR A 164 -18.01 5.59 27.38
CA THR A 164 -18.77 4.46 27.95
C THR A 164 -18.47 4.28 29.43
N LEU A 165 -17.17 4.30 29.81
CA LEU A 165 -16.76 4.19 31.19
C LEU A 165 -17.23 5.38 32.04
N LEU A 166 -17.17 6.59 31.51
CA LEU A 166 -17.68 7.79 32.17
C LEU A 166 -19.18 7.70 32.43
N LEU A 167 -19.97 7.30 31.43
CA LEU A 167 -21.41 7.12 31.57
C LEU A 167 -21.73 6.03 32.60
N ALA A 168 -21.05 4.89 32.55
CA ALA A 168 -21.21 3.83 33.52
C ALA A 168 -20.90 4.31 34.96
N TYR A 169 -19.82 5.06 35.11
CA TYR A 169 -19.46 5.65 36.41
C TYR A 169 -20.53 6.61 36.94
N LEU A 170 -21.03 7.50 36.09
CA LEU A 170 -22.07 8.47 36.45
C LEU A 170 -23.39 7.76 36.84
N LEU A 171 -23.79 6.74 36.08
CA LEU A 171 -24.98 5.92 36.40
C LEU A 171 -24.82 5.20 37.74
N LEU A 172 -23.70 4.52 37.98
CA LEU A 172 -23.41 3.86 39.25
C LEU A 172 -23.43 4.85 40.41
N LYS A 173 -22.79 6.00 40.28
CA LYS A 173 -22.79 7.06 41.29
C LYS A 173 -24.23 7.53 41.60
N ARG A 174 -25.05 7.74 40.56
CA ARG A 174 -26.44 8.18 40.72
C ARG A 174 -27.31 7.11 41.38
N LEU A 175 -27.14 5.83 41.08
CA LEU A 175 -27.90 4.74 41.62
C LEU A 175 -27.51 4.39 43.09
N LEU A 176 -26.22 4.50 43.43
CA LEU A 176 -25.74 4.15 44.76
C LEU A 176 -25.90 5.28 45.78
N THR A 177 -26.07 6.52 45.36
CA THR A 177 -26.23 7.69 46.25
C THR A 177 -27.50 7.61 47.10
N PRO A 178 -28.70 7.24 46.59
CA PRO A 178 -29.90 7.13 47.42
C PRO A 178 -29.87 5.96 48.41
N MET A 179 -29.25 4.83 48.04
CA MET A 179 -29.12 3.66 48.99
C MET A 179 -28.31 3.96 50.22
N ARG A 180 -27.27 4.79 50.11
CA ARG A 180 -26.45 5.23 51.27
C ARG A 180 -27.20 6.18 52.19
N ARG A 181 -28.25 6.88 51.75
CA ARG A 181 -29.09 7.74 52.58
C ARG A 181 -30.08 6.90 53.40
N LEU A 182 -30.72 5.90 52.77
CA LEU A 182 -31.66 4.99 53.43
C LEU A 182 -31.01 4.14 54.54
N SER A 183 -29.77 3.67 54.34
CA SER A 183 -29.04 2.91 55.33
C SER A 183 -28.66 3.73 56.58
N ARG A 184 -28.56 5.05 56.50
CA ARG A 184 -28.30 5.93 57.64
C ARG A 184 -29.52 6.27 58.45
N GLU A 185 -30.71 6.19 57.88
CA GLU A 185 -32.00 6.45 58.59
C GLU A 185 -32.48 5.20 59.36
N LEU A 186 -32.08 3.99 58.92
CA LEU A 186 -32.43 2.74 59.63
C LEU A 186 -31.56 2.41 60.84
N LEU A 187 -30.47 3.17 61.03
CA LEU A 187 -29.54 3.03 62.18
C LEU A 187 -29.73 4.16 63.26
N ARG A 188 -30.79 4.94 63.13
CA ARG A 188 -31.25 5.89 64.15
C ARG A 188 -32.56 5.43 64.76
#